data_6bcc91cde740e1bffe85ed9adbd9d5bf
#
_entry.id   6bcc91cde740e1bffe85ed9adbd9d5bf
#
_cell.length_a   1.000
_cell.length_b   1.000
_cell.length_c   1.000
_cell.angle_alpha   90.00
_cell.angle_beta   90.00
_cell.angle_gamma   90.00
#
_symmetry.space_group_name_H-M   'P 1'
#
loop_
_entity.id
_entity.type
_entity.pdbx_description
1 polymer ?
#
loop_
_entity_poly.entity_id
_entity_poly.type
_entity_poly.pdbx_seq_one_letter_code
_entity_poly.pdbx_strand_id
1 'polypeptide(L)'
;MIGNDIVDLVLAKKESNWKRNRFLDKIFTIKEQVLIVDAENPEIMVWNLWSRKEAAYKIYNRETGIRGYFPLQLECFYENATLGTVSIKGKTYFTQSKIENDSICTIAVVEKEYFKKIKSINPAVKILKKNGIPFTIDCNSKMENPVSISHLGGFCE
;
A
#
# COMPACT_ATOMS: atom_id res chain seq x y z
N MET A 1 -12.89 1.71 -5.22
CA MET A 1 -12.24 1.66 -3.89
C MET A 1 -10.75 1.93 -4.02
N ILE A 2 -10.13 2.57 -3.04
CA ILE A 2 -8.74 3.01 -3.07
C ILE A 2 -8.05 2.59 -1.78
N GLY A 3 -6.79 2.18 -1.88
CA GLY A 3 -5.85 2.03 -0.77
C GLY A 3 -4.60 2.84 -1.06
N ASN A 4 -3.91 3.29 -0.03
CA ASN A 4 -2.62 3.93 -0.17
C ASN A 4 -1.72 3.59 1.01
N ASP A 5 -0.43 3.67 0.76
CA ASP A 5 0.59 3.53 1.78
C ASP A 5 1.75 4.47 1.49
N ILE A 6 2.45 4.86 2.54
CA ILE A 6 3.65 5.68 2.45
C ILE A 6 4.70 5.12 3.40
N VAL A 7 5.89 4.88 2.87
CA VAL A 7 7.06 4.46 3.63
C VAL A 7 8.05 5.62 3.70
N ASP A 8 8.38 6.05 4.91
CA ASP A 8 9.50 6.93 5.19
C ASP A 8 10.79 6.09 5.21
N LEU A 9 11.65 6.26 4.19
CA LEU A 9 12.86 5.46 4.03
C LEU A 9 13.92 5.79 5.09
N VAL A 10 13.95 7.02 5.58
CA VAL A 10 14.88 7.42 6.65
C VAL A 10 14.49 6.76 7.96
N LEU A 11 13.21 6.78 8.28
CA LEU A 11 12.66 6.16 9.49
C LEU A 11 12.76 4.62 9.40
N ALA A 12 12.39 4.03 8.26
CA ALA A 12 12.49 2.59 8.02
C ALA A 12 13.91 2.07 8.22
N LYS A 13 14.92 2.81 7.77
CA LYS A 13 16.33 2.47 7.97
C LYS A 13 16.74 2.51 9.44
N LYS A 14 16.17 3.40 10.24
CA LYS A 14 16.46 3.51 11.67
C LYS A 14 15.72 2.46 12.51
N GLU A 15 14.46 2.23 12.22
CA GLU A 15 13.55 1.44 13.07
C GLU A 15 13.42 -0.01 12.62
N SER A 16 13.72 -0.32 11.36
CA SER A 16 13.52 -1.66 10.80
C SER A 16 14.81 -2.26 10.27
N ASN A 17 15.17 -3.40 10.80
CA ASN A 17 16.23 -4.23 10.23
C ASN A 17 15.63 -5.35 9.37
N TRP A 18 15.39 -5.06 8.09
CA TRP A 18 14.85 -6.03 7.14
C TRP A 18 15.84 -7.19 6.84
N LYS A 19 17.13 -7.02 7.15
CA LYS A 19 18.16 -8.06 7.03
C LYS A 19 18.19 -9.01 8.21
N ARG A 20 17.41 -8.74 9.29
CA ARG A 20 17.36 -9.65 10.43
C ARG A 20 16.86 -11.03 10.01
N ASN A 21 17.36 -12.05 10.70
CA ASN A 21 16.98 -13.43 10.42
C ASN A 21 15.44 -13.61 10.40
N ARG A 22 14.94 -14.28 9.37
CA ARG A 22 13.52 -14.61 9.14
C ARG A 22 12.59 -13.43 8.87
N PHE A 23 13.08 -12.20 8.72
CA PHE A 23 12.22 -11.05 8.38
C PHE A 23 11.56 -11.25 7.01
N LEU A 24 12.35 -11.56 5.99
CA LEU A 24 11.85 -11.80 4.63
C LEU A 24 10.87 -12.97 4.58
N ASP A 25 11.17 -14.06 5.29
CA ASP A 25 10.34 -15.27 5.30
C ASP A 25 8.93 -15.03 5.88
N LYS A 26 8.79 -14.06 6.78
CA LYS A 26 7.51 -13.73 7.40
C LYS A 26 6.62 -12.82 6.55
N ILE A 27 7.21 -12.11 5.60
CA ILE A 27 6.55 -11.02 4.89
C ILE A 27 6.46 -11.26 3.39
N PHE A 28 7.49 -11.89 2.81
CA PHE A 28 7.62 -12.02 1.37
C PHE A 28 7.58 -13.47 0.92
N THR A 29 6.86 -13.74 -0.17
CA THR A 29 6.87 -15.03 -0.84
C THR A 29 8.27 -15.33 -1.41
N ILE A 30 8.55 -16.58 -1.74
CA ILE A 30 9.84 -16.97 -2.34
C ILE A 30 10.12 -16.17 -3.62
N LYS A 31 9.11 -15.95 -4.46
CA LYS A 31 9.25 -15.14 -5.68
C LYS A 31 9.62 -13.69 -5.39
N GLU A 32 9.00 -13.11 -4.37
CA GLU A 32 9.31 -11.73 -3.95
C GLU A 32 10.71 -11.64 -3.33
N GLN A 33 11.15 -12.64 -2.59
CA GLN A 33 12.51 -12.70 -2.06
C GLN A 33 13.55 -12.74 -3.17
N VAL A 34 13.30 -13.47 -4.26
CA VAL A 34 14.18 -13.47 -5.45
C VAL A 34 14.26 -12.06 -6.05
N LEU A 35 13.13 -11.35 -6.20
CA LEU A 35 13.12 -9.96 -6.67
C LEU A 35 13.98 -9.04 -5.77
N ILE A 36 13.91 -9.24 -4.45
CA ILE A 36 14.68 -8.45 -3.49
C ILE A 36 16.18 -8.72 -3.63
N VAL A 37 16.58 -9.98 -3.71
CA VAL A 37 18.00 -10.37 -3.80
C VAL A 37 18.62 -9.91 -5.12
N ASP A 38 17.88 -10.01 -6.23
CA ASP A 38 18.35 -9.66 -7.56
C ASP A 38 18.23 -8.14 -7.88
N ALA A 39 17.61 -7.36 -6.99
CA ALA A 39 17.43 -5.93 -7.21
C ALA A 39 18.76 -5.17 -7.13
N GLU A 40 18.91 -4.15 -7.98
CA GLU A 40 20.03 -3.20 -7.90
C GLU A 40 20.09 -2.51 -6.52
N ASN A 41 18.92 -2.17 -5.95
CA ASN A 41 18.78 -1.69 -4.59
C ASN A 41 17.80 -2.56 -3.80
N PRO A 42 18.26 -3.58 -3.09
CA PRO A 42 17.39 -4.48 -2.32
C PRO A 42 16.54 -3.77 -1.26
N GLU A 43 17.07 -2.75 -0.60
CA GLU A 43 16.31 -1.98 0.41
C GLU A 43 15.09 -1.29 -0.18
N ILE A 44 15.26 -0.62 -1.32
CA ILE A 44 14.15 0.01 -2.04
C ILE A 44 13.14 -1.04 -2.51
N MET A 45 13.59 -2.20 -2.97
CA MET A 45 12.70 -3.29 -3.39
C MET A 45 11.88 -3.82 -2.21
N VAL A 46 12.48 -4.04 -1.06
CA VAL A 46 11.78 -4.46 0.17
C VAL A 46 10.63 -3.50 0.49
N TRP A 47 10.92 -2.21 0.55
CA TRP A 47 9.92 -1.22 0.95
C TRP A 47 8.90 -0.91 -0.15
N ASN A 48 9.27 -1.07 -1.41
CA ASN A 48 8.33 -0.96 -2.52
C ASN A 48 7.30 -2.12 -2.48
N LEU A 49 7.75 -3.35 -2.35
CA LEU A 49 6.86 -4.51 -2.24
C LEU A 49 5.99 -4.45 -0.97
N TRP A 50 6.56 -4.04 0.16
CA TRP A 50 5.84 -3.82 1.40
C TRP A 50 4.70 -2.81 1.20
N SER A 51 5.02 -1.63 0.68
CA SER A 51 4.06 -0.55 0.46
C SER A 51 2.90 -0.97 -0.46
N ARG A 52 3.20 -1.78 -1.48
CA ARG A 52 2.16 -2.35 -2.36
C ARG A 52 1.22 -3.29 -1.62
N LYS A 53 1.76 -4.16 -0.78
CA LYS A 53 0.95 -5.07 0.05
C LYS A 53 0.06 -4.31 1.01
N GLU A 54 0.59 -3.29 1.70
CA GLU A 54 -0.18 -2.45 2.62
C GLU A 54 -1.30 -1.68 1.91
N ALA A 55 -1.02 -1.08 0.76
CA ALA A 55 -2.02 -0.37 -0.01
C ALA A 55 -3.15 -1.31 -0.49
N ALA A 56 -2.80 -2.49 -1.00
CA ALA A 56 -3.76 -3.50 -1.43
C ALA A 56 -4.56 -4.08 -0.25
N TYR A 57 -3.91 -4.33 0.88
CA TYR A 57 -4.57 -4.82 2.09
C TYR A 57 -5.68 -3.88 2.57
N LYS A 58 -5.48 -2.56 2.50
CA LYS A 58 -6.50 -1.58 2.88
C LYS A 58 -7.78 -1.72 2.05
N ILE A 59 -7.67 -2.04 0.75
CA ILE A 59 -8.85 -2.33 -0.08
C ILE A 59 -9.47 -3.66 0.33
N TYR A 60 -8.67 -4.72 0.40
CA TYR A 60 -9.12 -6.06 0.76
C TYR A 60 -9.87 -6.08 2.10
N ASN A 61 -9.33 -5.41 3.11
CA ASN A 61 -9.97 -5.26 4.42
C ASN A 61 -11.35 -4.58 4.31
N ARG A 62 -11.45 -3.53 3.51
CA ARG A 62 -12.73 -2.80 3.30
C ARG A 62 -13.77 -3.62 2.56
N GLU A 63 -13.34 -4.39 1.56
CA GLU A 63 -14.24 -5.23 0.77
C GLU A 63 -14.75 -6.45 1.53
N THR A 64 -13.93 -7.03 2.37
CA THR A 64 -14.22 -8.32 3.02
C THR A 64 -14.59 -8.20 4.49
N GLY A 65 -14.25 -7.08 5.14
CA GLY A 65 -14.35 -6.92 6.58
C GLY A 65 -13.32 -7.74 7.38
N ILE A 66 -12.45 -8.48 6.71
CA ILE A 66 -11.42 -9.29 7.35
C ILE A 66 -10.33 -8.36 7.89
N ARG A 67 -10.20 -8.32 9.21
CA ARG A 67 -9.17 -7.58 9.92
C ARG A 67 -8.03 -8.53 10.27
N GLY A 68 -6.91 -8.37 9.67
CA GLY A 68 -5.71 -9.17 9.90
C GLY A 68 -4.77 -9.00 8.72
N TYR A 69 -3.54 -8.61 8.99
CA TYR A 69 -2.53 -8.44 7.96
C TYR A 69 -1.77 -9.76 7.78
N PHE A 70 -1.98 -10.39 6.64
CA PHE A 70 -1.36 -11.66 6.28
C PHE A 70 -0.46 -11.44 5.05
N PRO A 71 0.74 -10.88 5.21
CA PRO A 71 1.59 -10.46 4.10
C PRO A 71 1.95 -11.58 3.13
N LEU A 72 2.09 -12.82 3.59
CA LEU A 72 2.38 -13.97 2.73
C LEU A 72 1.19 -14.38 1.83
N GLN A 73 -0.03 -13.97 2.17
CA GLN A 73 -1.21 -14.20 1.34
C GLN A 73 -1.40 -13.10 0.27
N LEU A 74 -0.71 -11.97 0.42
CA LEU A 74 -0.67 -10.87 -0.53
C LEU A 74 0.57 -11.07 -1.43
N GLU A 75 0.39 -11.55 -2.65
CA GLU A 75 1.50 -11.76 -3.58
C GLU A 75 1.62 -10.60 -4.57
N CYS A 76 2.78 -9.97 -4.59
CA CYS A 76 3.10 -8.91 -5.54
C CYS A 76 3.59 -9.49 -6.87
N PHE A 77 2.99 -9.00 -7.96
CA PHE A 77 3.51 -9.19 -9.31
C PHE A 77 4.15 -7.87 -9.75
N TYR A 78 5.47 -7.88 -9.77
CA TYR A 78 6.29 -6.71 -10.06
C TYR A 78 6.45 -6.53 -11.56
N GLU A 79 5.88 -5.46 -12.11
CA GLU A 79 6.08 -5.09 -13.50
C GLU A 79 7.33 -4.19 -13.65
N ASN A 80 7.41 -3.14 -12.85
CA ASN A 80 8.56 -2.24 -12.72
C ASN A 80 8.46 -1.45 -11.39
N ALA A 81 9.40 -0.53 -11.15
CA ALA A 81 9.44 0.27 -9.94
C ALA A 81 8.15 1.07 -9.65
N THR A 82 7.42 1.44 -10.71
CA THR A 82 6.19 2.23 -10.61
C THR A 82 4.93 1.37 -10.63
N LEU A 83 4.87 0.33 -11.46
CA LEU A 83 3.65 -0.43 -11.73
C LEU A 83 3.75 -1.89 -11.26
N GLY A 84 2.62 -2.46 -10.91
CA GLY A 84 2.46 -3.86 -10.59
C GLY A 84 1.06 -4.16 -10.09
N THR A 85 0.87 -5.39 -9.64
CA THR A 85 -0.38 -5.84 -9.02
C THR A 85 -0.10 -6.59 -7.73
N VAL A 86 -1.12 -6.68 -6.88
CA VAL A 86 -1.11 -7.53 -5.69
C VAL A 86 -2.33 -8.41 -5.71
N SER A 87 -2.14 -9.70 -5.56
CA SER A 87 -3.23 -10.69 -5.53
C SER A 87 -3.38 -11.29 -4.14
N ILE A 88 -4.63 -11.50 -3.73
CA ILE A 88 -5.00 -12.21 -2.51
C ILE A 88 -6.32 -12.94 -2.71
N LYS A 89 -6.35 -14.25 -2.47
CA LYS A 89 -7.56 -15.09 -2.50
C LYS A 89 -8.44 -14.86 -3.75
N GLY A 90 -7.81 -14.83 -4.93
CA GLY A 90 -8.50 -14.64 -6.21
C GLY A 90 -8.88 -13.19 -6.56
N LYS A 91 -8.61 -12.23 -5.68
CA LYS A 91 -8.74 -10.80 -5.97
C LYS A 91 -7.41 -10.24 -6.41
N THR A 92 -7.42 -9.29 -7.35
CA THR A 92 -6.23 -8.59 -7.83
C THR A 92 -6.45 -7.09 -7.77
N TYR A 93 -5.46 -6.39 -7.23
CA TYR A 93 -5.44 -4.93 -7.11
C TYR A 93 -4.27 -4.39 -7.91
N PHE A 94 -4.52 -3.32 -8.69
CA PHE A 94 -3.47 -2.61 -9.42
C PHE A 94 -2.76 -1.64 -8.50
N THR A 95 -1.43 -1.60 -8.56
CA THR A 95 -0.62 -0.71 -7.74
C THR A 95 0.22 0.22 -8.59
N GLN A 96 0.33 1.46 -8.13
CA GLN A 96 1.22 2.47 -8.68
C GLN A 96 2.03 3.08 -7.54
N SER A 97 3.35 3.00 -7.66
CA SER A 97 4.30 3.52 -6.66
C SER A 97 5.06 4.70 -7.23
N LYS A 98 5.28 5.71 -6.40
CA LYS A 98 6.19 6.84 -6.66
C LYS A 98 7.32 6.74 -5.63
N ILE A 99 8.54 6.59 -6.13
CA ILE A 99 9.75 6.53 -5.31
C ILE A 99 10.42 7.89 -5.38
N GLU A 100 10.57 8.51 -4.25
CA GLU A 100 11.31 9.76 -4.05
C GLU A 100 12.53 9.49 -3.17
N ASN A 101 13.40 10.51 -2.96
CA ASN A 101 14.65 10.32 -2.23
C ASN A 101 14.46 9.69 -0.85
N ASP A 102 13.44 10.12 -0.11
CA ASP A 102 13.21 9.76 1.29
C ASP A 102 11.90 9.00 1.51
N SER A 103 11.13 8.71 0.47
CA SER A 103 9.83 8.06 0.62
C SER A 103 9.41 7.21 -0.58
N ILE A 104 8.55 6.24 -0.29
CA ILE A 104 7.82 5.48 -1.30
C ILE A 104 6.34 5.66 -1.01
N CYS A 105 5.61 6.24 -1.96
CA CYS A 105 4.16 6.38 -1.90
C CYS A 105 3.52 5.40 -2.87
N THR A 106 2.65 4.54 -2.39
CA THR A 106 1.92 3.58 -3.23
C THR A 106 0.43 3.80 -3.14
N ILE A 107 -0.22 3.74 -4.28
CA ILE A 107 -1.68 3.74 -4.42
C ILE A 107 -2.10 2.40 -5.01
N ALA A 108 -3.16 1.82 -4.48
CA ALA A 108 -3.81 0.62 -4.99
C ALA A 108 -5.26 0.93 -5.39
N VAL A 109 -5.72 0.29 -6.47
CA VAL A 109 -7.10 0.41 -6.98
C VAL A 109 -7.60 -0.94 -7.48
N VAL A 110 -8.92 -1.11 -7.55
CA VAL A 110 -9.55 -2.33 -8.07
C VAL A 110 -9.54 -2.39 -9.59
N GLU A 111 -9.54 -1.25 -10.26
CA GLU A 111 -9.50 -1.12 -11.72
C GLU A 111 -8.48 -0.07 -12.14
N LYS A 112 -7.70 -0.36 -13.17
CA LYS A 112 -6.57 0.47 -13.62
C LYS A 112 -6.99 1.91 -14.01
N GLU A 113 -8.19 2.06 -14.52
CA GLU A 113 -8.77 3.34 -14.91
C GLU A 113 -8.99 4.29 -13.75
N TYR A 114 -9.11 3.76 -12.53
CA TYR A 114 -9.33 4.58 -11.35
C TYR A 114 -8.12 5.43 -10.97
N PHE A 115 -6.92 5.09 -11.40
CA PHE A 115 -5.74 5.95 -11.18
C PHE A 115 -5.95 7.37 -11.73
N LYS A 116 -6.67 7.53 -12.84
CA LYS A 116 -6.97 8.84 -13.45
C LYS A 116 -7.96 9.67 -12.65
N LYS A 117 -8.72 9.04 -11.75
CA LYS A 117 -9.77 9.68 -10.94
C LYS A 117 -9.30 10.08 -9.54
N ILE A 118 -8.10 9.66 -9.16
CA ILE A 118 -7.56 9.91 -7.82
C ILE A 118 -7.15 11.37 -7.71
N LYS A 119 -7.53 11.99 -6.59
CA LYS A 119 -7.18 13.37 -6.25
C LYS A 119 -6.67 13.43 -4.82
N SER A 120 -5.68 14.29 -4.60
CA SER A 120 -5.30 14.65 -3.24
C SER A 120 -6.43 15.43 -2.57
N ILE A 121 -6.67 15.13 -1.30
CA ILE A 121 -7.69 15.82 -0.51
C ILE A 121 -7.05 17.06 0.11
N ASN A 122 -7.74 18.20 -0.03
CA ASN A 122 -7.37 19.41 0.70
C ASN A 122 -7.44 19.11 2.21
N PRO A 123 -6.44 19.49 3.02
CA PRO A 123 -6.44 19.28 4.48
C PRO A 123 -7.65 19.88 5.20
N ALA A 124 -8.29 20.90 4.62
CA ALA A 124 -9.50 21.52 5.17
C ALA A 124 -10.78 20.68 5.00
N VAL A 125 -10.76 19.65 4.15
CA VAL A 125 -11.91 18.76 3.94
C VAL A 125 -12.07 17.84 5.15
N LYS A 126 -13.29 17.83 5.74
CA LYS A 126 -13.59 16.95 6.86
C LYS A 126 -13.66 15.50 6.41
N ILE A 127 -12.80 14.68 6.99
CA ILE A 127 -12.81 13.23 6.80
C ILE A 127 -13.69 12.61 7.88
N LEU A 128 -14.69 11.86 7.47
CA LEU A 128 -15.59 11.09 8.32
C LEU A 128 -15.16 9.62 8.33
N LYS A 129 -15.60 8.87 9.33
CA LYS A 129 -15.35 7.42 9.41
C LYS A 129 -16.65 6.68 9.70
N LYS A 130 -16.84 5.56 9.00
CA LYS A 130 -17.93 4.60 9.24
C LYS A 130 -17.29 3.22 9.42
N ASN A 131 -17.48 2.62 10.57
CA ASN A 131 -16.81 1.35 10.94
C ASN A 131 -15.27 1.38 10.77
N GLY A 132 -14.67 2.54 11.08
CA GLY A 132 -13.22 2.76 10.92
C GLY A 132 -12.77 3.08 9.49
N ILE A 133 -13.65 3.01 8.49
CA ILE A 133 -13.36 3.29 7.09
C ILE A 133 -13.54 4.78 6.82
N PRO A 134 -12.49 5.49 6.34
CA PRO A 134 -12.59 6.91 6.07
C PRO A 134 -13.33 7.19 4.75
N PHE A 135 -14.12 8.27 4.74
CA PHE A 135 -14.80 8.80 3.57
C PHE A 135 -15.00 10.31 3.68
N THR A 136 -15.29 10.96 2.57
CA THR A 136 -15.74 12.36 2.52
C THR A 136 -17.10 12.45 1.87
N ILE A 137 -17.83 13.52 2.14
CA ILE A 137 -19.09 13.81 1.48
C ILE A 137 -18.87 14.95 0.50
N ASP A 138 -19.22 14.73 -0.75
CA ASP A 138 -19.23 15.78 -1.76
C ASP A 138 -20.32 16.81 -1.44
N CYS A 139 -19.94 18.09 -1.39
CA CYS A 139 -20.85 19.16 -0.97
C CYS A 139 -22.03 19.36 -1.93
N ASN A 140 -21.85 19.05 -3.21
CA ASN A 140 -22.85 19.27 -4.25
C ASN A 140 -23.75 18.05 -4.44
N SER A 141 -23.15 16.88 -4.63
CA SER A 141 -23.88 15.63 -4.94
C SER A 141 -24.37 14.88 -3.69
N LYS A 142 -23.90 15.24 -2.49
CA LYS A 142 -24.12 14.51 -1.24
C LYS A 142 -23.65 13.05 -1.25
N MET A 143 -22.83 12.68 -2.24
CA MET A 143 -22.31 11.33 -2.36
C MET A 143 -21.10 11.09 -1.46
N GLU A 144 -21.01 9.87 -0.90
CA GLU A 144 -19.84 9.43 -0.16
C GLU A 144 -18.71 9.09 -1.15
N ASN A 145 -17.55 9.73 -0.97
CA ASN A 145 -16.34 9.42 -1.72
C ASN A 145 -15.38 8.63 -0.84
N PRO A 146 -14.90 7.45 -1.29
CA PRO A 146 -13.95 6.66 -0.54
C PRO A 146 -12.61 7.41 -0.42
N VAL A 147 -12.04 7.40 0.78
CA VAL A 147 -10.76 8.01 1.11
C VAL A 147 -9.80 6.95 1.61
N SER A 148 -8.53 7.09 1.31
CA SER A 148 -7.46 6.34 1.95
C SER A 148 -6.48 7.29 2.61
N ILE A 149 -6.05 6.94 3.83
CA ILE A 149 -5.14 7.75 4.64
C ILE A 149 -3.87 6.94 4.88
N SER A 150 -2.73 7.59 4.71
CA SER A 150 -1.43 7.11 5.18
C SER A 150 -0.72 8.21 5.96
N HIS A 151 0.13 7.83 6.87
CA HIS A 151 0.92 8.74 7.68
C HIS A 151 2.40 8.51 7.44
N LEU A 152 3.17 9.59 7.31
CA LEU A 152 4.63 9.56 7.39
C LEU A 152 5.00 9.32 8.86
N GLY A 153 5.79 8.27 9.11
CA GLY A 153 6.30 7.97 10.44
C GLY A 153 5.33 7.14 11.30
N GLY A 154 5.70 5.91 11.53
CA GLY A 154 5.08 4.95 12.42
C GLY A 154 4.64 3.71 11.69
N PHE A 155 5.33 2.59 11.95
CA PHE A 155 4.72 1.30 11.77
C PHE A 155 3.54 1.27 12.75
N CYS A 156 2.32 1.31 12.24
CA CYS A 156 1.18 0.93 13.07
C CYS A 156 1.35 -0.56 13.41
N GLU A 157 1.67 -0.84 14.66
CA GLU A 157 1.54 -2.17 15.25
C GLU A 157 0.09 -2.67 15.17
#